data_5434c712e2d4a4aa8159511cc26808be
#
_entry.id   5434c712e2d4a4aa8159511cc26808be
#
_cell.length_a   1.000
_cell.length_b   1.000
_cell.length_c   1.000
_cell.angle_alpha   90.00
_cell.angle_beta   90.00
_cell.angle_gamma   90.00
#
_symmetry.space_group_name_H-M   'P 1'
#
loop_
_entity.id
_entity.type
_entity.pdbx_description
1 polymer ?
#
loop_
_entity_poly.entity_id
_entity_poly.type
_entity_poly.pdbx_seq_one_letter_code
_entity_poly.pdbx_strand_id
1 'polypeptide(L)'
;MIPSEGLGKACPCVFANFPLGGLRGPSLSLHMATNSTTKNFIEGLTFDDVLLVPAHSEILPRDVEIKTKLTKDIILNIPMLSAAMDTVTEASLAIALAREGGLGILHKNMTIEKQADQVRRVKRSESGMIIDPITLTVDAAIGDALQLMRENKIGGIPIVDSSGKLAGILTNRDLRFEKDMHRKVSEVMTKDNLITAPEGTDLKGAERILHKTKIEKLPVVNSAGKLIGLITYRDILQVTSFPNAVKDSLGRLLVGAAVGVSQDLMDRVAALQNVGADVICLDSAHGHSKGIIEALKTIKKNFRNINIIAGNVATTDGAEALADAGADAVKVGIGPGSICTTRIVAGAGVPQLTAIMQANAALSKKGIPVIADGGIRYTGDMVKALAAGAGCVMMGSIFAGTEESPGDTIIYEGRKFKEYRGMGSLGAMSVGSSDRYFQDPEADVKKYVPEGIEGRVAYKGMLKEIVYQYVGGLRAGMGYCGAKNITQLQQANFVKITNAGMRESHAHDVEITREAPNYSRK
;
A
#
# COMPACT_ATOMS: atom_id res chain seq x y z
N MET A 1 50.05 19.83 -57.32
CA MET A 1 51.28 19.10 -57.65
C MET A 1 51.23 17.80 -56.86
N ILE A 2 51.12 16.71 -57.58
CA ILE A 2 51.27 15.30 -57.19
C ILE A 2 52.76 14.96 -57.22
N PRO A 3 53.30 13.97 -56.45
CA PRO A 3 53.20 12.54 -56.78
C PRO A 3 52.95 11.67 -55.51
N SER A 4 52.18 10.56 -55.53
CA SER A 4 52.24 9.19 -56.13
C SER A 4 53.40 8.32 -55.67
N GLU A 5 53.01 7.02 -55.36
CA GLU A 5 53.80 5.76 -55.29
C GLU A 5 54.23 5.40 -53.85
N GLY A 6 54.09 4.12 -53.33
CA GLY A 6 54.03 2.92 -54.02
C GLY A 6 53.63 1.72 -53.15
N LEU A 7 53.23 0.72 -53.89
CA LEU A 7 52.92 -0.68 -53.55
C LEU A 7 54.05 -1.46 -52.89
N GLY A 8 53.73 -2.39 -51.99
CA GLY A 8 54.72 -3.34 -51.45
C GLY A 8 54.15 -4.56 -50.74
N LYS A 9 53.70 -5.53 -51.44
CA LYS A 9 53.92 -6.99 -51.40
C LYS A 9 53.50 -7.78 -50.14
N ALA A 10 52.59 -8.68 -50.38
CA ALA A 10 52.25 -9.85 -49.57
C ALA A 10 53.43 -10.87 -49.54
N CYS A 11 53.55 -11.56 -48.38
CA CYS A 11 54.45 -12.74 -48.27
C CYS A 11 53.65 -13.99 -47.90
N PRO A 12 53.78 -15.12 -48.54
CA PRO A 12 53.00 -16.32 -48.26
C PRO A 12 53.69 -17.21 -47.22
N CYS A 13 52.96 -17.73 -46.26
CA CYS A 13 53.44 -18.76 -45.34
C CYS A 13 53.32 -20.15 -45.99
N VAL A 14 54.46 -20.83 -46.08
CA VAL A 14 54.65 -22.19 -46.57
C VAL A 14 54.25 -23.18 -45.45
N PHE A 15 53.39 -24.15 -45.79
CA PHE A 15 53.18 -25.37 -45.02
C PHE A 15 54.36 -26.33 -45.12
N ALA A 16 54.89 -26.79 -43.98
CA ALA A 16 55.78 -27.92 -43.89
C ALA A 16 55.14 -29.05 -43.09
N ASN A 17 54.85 -30.16 -43.76
CA ASN A 17 54.49 -31.45 -43.17
C ASN A 17 55.75 -32.13 -42.61
N PHE A 18 55.67 -32.67 -41.36
CA PHE A 18 56.59 -33.69 -40.84
C PHE A 18 55.84 -34.85 -40.20
N PRO A 19 56.36 -36.10 -40.29
CA PRO A 19 55.58 -37.30 -40.11
C PRO A 19 55.53 -37.83 -38.65
N LEU A 20 54.51 -38.69 -38.40
CA LEU A 20 54.27 -39.49 -37.24
C LEU A 20 55.41 -40.43 -36.85
N GLY A 21 55.87 -40.35 -35.60
CA GLY A 21 56.68 -41.35 -34.93
C GLY A 21 56.14 -41.51 -33.47
N GLY A 22 55.58 -42.68 -33.19
CA GLY A 22 54.97 -42.98 -31.88
C GLY A 22 55.98 -43.28 -30.78
N LEU A 23 55.69 -42.80 -29.59
CA LEU A 23 56.14 -43.36 -28.31
C LEU A 23 55.05 -43.21 -27.29
N ARG A 24 54.46 -44.33 -26.80
CA ARG A 24 53.52 -44.41 -25.72
C ARG A 24 54.30 -44.26 -24.41
N GLY A 25 54.06 -43.15 -23.67
CA GLY A 25 54.42 -43.00 -22.29
C GLY A 25 53.12 -42.90 -21.43
N PRO A 26 53.11 -43.29 -20.15
CA PRO A 26 51.90 -43.36 -19.36
C PRO A 26 51.32 -41.96 -19.13
N SER A 27 50.09 -41.75 -19.56
CA SER A 27 49.33 -40.53 -19.27
C SER A 27 48.97 -40.46 -17.80
N LEU A 28 49.67 -39.65 -17.02
CA LEU A 28 49.14 -39.12 -15.77
C LEU A 28 48.00 -38.14 -16.14
N SER A 29 46.77 -38.61 -16.08
CA SER A 29 45.61 -37.73 -16.11
C SER A 29 45.55 -36.97 -14.77
N LEU A 30 46.17 -35.78 -14.74
CA LEU A 30 45.89 -34.81 -13.70
C LEU A 30 44.42 -34.37 -13.86
N HIS A 31 43.51 -35.02 -13.14
CA HIS A 31 42.17 -34.50 -12.92
C HIS A 31 42.32 -33.24 -12.04
N MET A 32 42.58 -32.12 -12.69
CA MET A 32 42.26 -30.83 -12.07
C MET A 32 40.73 -30.76 -11.97
N ALA A 33 40.22 -31.06 -10.81
CA ALA A 33 38.87 -30.67 -10.45
C ALA A 33 38.83 -29.13 -10.44
N THR A 34 38.51 -28.54 -11.59
CA THR A 34 38.15 -27.14 -11.68
C THR A 34 36.79 -27.01 -11.06
N ASN A 35 36.73 -26.79 -9.73
CA ASN A 35 35.59 -26.13 -9.09
C ASN A 35 35.53 -24.70 -9.64
N SER A 36 35.16 -24.51 -10.89
CA SER A 36 34.81 -23.22 -11.44
C SER A 36 33.38 -22.94 -10.96
N THR A 37 33.26 -22.32 -9.78
CA THR A 37 32.06 -21.56 -9.42
C THR A 37 31.98 -20.38 -10.39
N THR A 38 31.50 -20.63 -11.62
CA THR A 38 31.14 -19.56 -12.54
C THR A 38 30.02 -18.77 -11.91
N LYS A 39 30.34 -17.55 -11.45
CA LYS A 39 29.31 -16.63 -10.99
C LYS A 39 28.34 -16.36 -12.15
N ASN A 40 27.07 -16.64 -11.93
CA ASN A 40 26.04 -16.30 -12.91
C ASN A 40 25.77 -14.80 -12.84
N PHE A 41 25.97 -14.09 -13.93
CA PHE A 41 25.53 -12.71 -14.09
C PHE A 41 24.15 -12.70 -14.74
N ILE A 42 23.18 -12.10 -14.04
CA ILE A 42 21.81 -11.94 -14.52
C ILE A 42 21.65 -10.50 -15.01
N GLU A 43 21.07 -10.30 -16.17
CA GLU A 43 20.67 -8.97 -16.63
C GLU A 43 19.46 -8.51 -15.82
N GLY A 44 19.57 -7.35 -15.16
CA GLY A 44 18.51 -6.75 -14.37
C GLY A 44 17.92 -5.52 -15.06
N LEU A 45 16.59 -5.50 -15.26
CA LEU A 45 15.86 -4.41 -15.90
C LEU A 45 15.00 -3.67 -14.90
N THR A 46 14.95 -2.33 -15.03
CA THR A 46 14.03 -1.46 -14.33
C THR A 46 12.97 -0.88 -15.29
N PHE A 47 12.08 -0.03 -14.80
CA PHE A 47 11.01 0.54 -15.63
C PHE A 47 11.51 1.42 -16.78
N ASP A 48 12.69 2.05 -16.63
CA ASP A 48 13.28 2.90 -17.66
C ASP A 48 13.92 2.09 -18.81
N ASP A 49 14.19 0.81 -18.61
CA ASP A 49 14.83 -0.04 -19.60
C ASP A 49 13.86 -0.61 -20.63
N VAL A 50 12.56 -0.44 -20.43
CA VAL A 50 11.53 -1.07 -21.27
C VAL A 50 10.36 -0.15 -21.57
N LEU A 51 9.67 -0.45 -22.68
CA LEU A 51 8.31 0.05 -22.96
C LEU A 51 7.38 -1.14 -23.23
N LEU A 52 6.08 -0.95 -23.04
CA LEU A 52 5.07 -1.91 -23.48
C LEU A 52 4.85 -1.76 -24.98
N VAL A 53 4.75 -2.89 -25.69
CA VAL A 53 4.47 -2.89 -27.11
C VAL A 53 2.97 -2.69 -27.33
N PRO A 54 2.53 -1.66 -28.07
CA PRO A 54 1.13 -1.48 -28.43
C PRO A 54 0.59 -2.69 -29.20
N ALA A 55 -0.68 -3.03 -28.95
CA ALA A 55 -1.35 -4.13 -29.60
C ALA A 55 -2.72 -3.68 -30.14
N HIS A 56 -3.33 -4.50 -30.99
CA HIS A 56 -4.69 -4.26 -31.46
C HIS A 56 -5.66 -4.14 -30.28
N SER A 57 -6.46 -3.09 -30.24
CA SER A 57 -7.37 -2.80 -29.15
C SER A 57 -8.81 -2.65 -29.66
N GLU A 58 -9.70 -3.42 -29.05
CA GLU A 58 -11.15 -3.32 -29.21
C GLU A 58 -11.82 -2.68 -27.99
N ILE A 59 -11.02 -2.16 -27.04
CA ILE A 59 -11.55 -1.57 -25.81
C ILE A 59 -11.11 -0.11 -25.67
N LEU A 60 -12.01 0.73 -25.22
CA LEU A 60 -11.69 2.12 -24.89
C LEU A 60 -11.12 2.21 -23.47
N PRO A 61 -10.19 3.14 -23.20
CA PRO A 61 -9.61 3.31 -21.85
C PRO A 61 -10.63 3.44 -20.72
N ARG A 62 -11.80 4.04 -20.99
CA ARG A 62 -12.88 4.21 -20.00
C ARG A 62 -13.57 2.89 -19.62
N ASP A 63 -13.52 1.88 -20.48
CA ASP A 63 -14.29 0.64 -20.35
C ASP A 63 -13.44 -0.51 -19.78
N VAL A 64 -12.11 -0.29 -19.54
CA VAL A 64 -11.24 -1.31 -18.96
C VAL A 64 -11.53 -1.51 -17.47
N GLU A 65 -11.45 -2.77 -17.01
CA GLU A 65 -11.59 -3.15 -15.61
C GLU A 65 -10.23 -3.15 -14.91
N ILE A 66 -10.10 -2.32 -13.87
CA ILE A 66 -8.85 -2.17 -13.11
C ILE A 66 -8.89 -2.80 -11.72
N LYS A 67 -9.97 -3.52 -11.39
CA LYS A 67 -10.06 -4.28 -10.15
C LYS A 67 -8.99 -5.35 -10.09
N THR A 68 -8.49 -5.59 -8.89
CA THR A 68 -7.40 -6.53 -8.66
C THR A 68 -7.54 -7.27 -7.34
N LYS A 69 -6.89 -8.43 -7.24
CA LYS A 69 -6.75 -9.17 -5.99
C LYS A 69 -5.53 -8.68 -5.23
N LEU A 70 -5.73 -8.24 -3.99
CA LEU A 70 -4.65 -8.00 -3.05
C LEU A 70 -4.23 -9.30 -2.36
N THR A 71 -5.20 -10.10 -1.94
CA THR A 71 -5.06 -11.47 -1.46
C THR A 71 -6.16 -12.31 -2.10
N LYS A 72 -6.26 -13.60 -1.77
CA LYS A 72 -7.38 -14.43 -2.25
C LYS A 72 -8.74 -13.92 -1.77
N ASP A 73 -8.79 -13.25 -0.60
CA ASP A 73 -10.02 -12.83 0.07
C ASP A 73 -10.31 -11.32 -0.08
N ILE A 74 -9.29 -10.51 -0.45
CA ILE A 74 -9.41 -9.05 -0.56
C ILE A 74 -9.26 -8.62 -2.01
N ILE A 75 -10.30 -7.95 -2.51
CA ILE A 75 -10.32 -7.35 -3.85
C ILE A 75 -10.27 -5.83 -3.68
N LEU A 76 -9.40 -5.17 -4.43
CA LEU A 76 -9.32 -3.72 -4.53
C LEU A 76 -9.96 -3.23 -5.83
N ASN A 77 -10.57 -2.05 -5.81
CA ASN A 77 -11.17 -1.43 -6.99
C ASN A 77 -10.14 -0.69 -7.86
N ILE A 78 -8.98 -0.34 -7.27
CA ILE A 78 -7.79 0.16 -7.98
C ILE A 78 -6.54 -0.56 -7.45
N PRO A 79 -5.51 -0.84 -8.28
CA PRO A 79 -4.35 -1.63 -7.88
C PRO A 79 -3.30 -0.82 -7.10
N MET A 80 -3.71 -0.01 -6.12
CA MET A 80 -2.83 0.93 -5.42
C MET A 80 -2.84 0.72 -3.92
N LEU A 81 -1.64 0.68 -3.33
CA LEU A 81 -1.39 0.64 -1.90
C LEU A 81 -0.52 1.83 -1.49
N SER A 82 -0.73 2.37 -0.29
CA SER A 82 0.23 3.32 0.29
C SER A 82 1.22 2.63 1.21
N ALA A 83 2.48 3.07 1.14
CA ALA A 83 3.57 2.46 1.88
C ALA A 83 3.48 2.72 3.39
N ALA A 84 3.87 1.70 4.17
CA ALA A 84 3.87 1.75 5.63
C ALA A 84 5.04 2.59 6.18
N MET A 85 5.04 3.88 5.87
CA MET A 85 6.08 4.82 6.26
C MET A 85 5.50 5.95 7.11
N ASP A 86 6.25 6.41 8.11
CA ASP A 86 5.78 7.37 9.11
C ASP A 86 5.56 8.79 8.58
N THR A 87 6.03 9.10 7.38
CA THR A 87 5.72 10.32 6.63
C THR A 87 4.75 10.09 5.46
N VAL A 88 4.13 8.89 5.35
CA VAL A 88 3.24 8.55 4.24
C VAL A 88 1.86 8.15 4.73
N THR A 89 1.74 7.10 5.57
CA THR A 89 0.44 6.48 5.84
C THR A 89 0.07 6.47 7.30
N GLU A 90 -0.84 7.36 7.67
CA GLU A 90 -1.68 7.32 8.86
C GLU A 90 -3.16 7.26 8.48
N ALA A 91 -4.07 7.33 9.46
CA ALA A 91 -5.51 7.18 9.22
C ALA A 91 -6.07 8.12 8.16
N SER A 92 -5.60 9.38 8.08
CA SER A 92 -6.11 10.35 7.11
C SER A 92 -5.87 9.89 5.66
N LEU A 93 -4.64 9.50 5.34
CA LEU A 93 -4.30 8.99 4.01
C LEU A 93 -4.94 7.63 3.74
N ALA A 94 -4.96 6.73 4.73
CA ALA A 94 -5.60 5.42 4.59
C ALA A 94 -7.10 5.55 4.26
N ILE A 95 -7.82 6.46 4.91
CA ILE A 95 -9.22 6.78 4.62
C ILE A 95 -9.38 7.30 3.19
N ALA A 96 -8.57 8.29 2.80
CA ALA A 96 -8.65 8.90 1.48
C ALA A 96 -8.40 7.86 0.38
N LEU A 97 -7.36 7.01 0.54
CA LEU A 97 -7.04 5.99 -0.47
C LEU A 97 -8.09 4.87 -0.53
N ALA A 98 -8.65 4.44 0.60
CA ALA A 98 -9.71 3.44 0.63
C ALA A 98 -11.01 3.95 -0.04
N ARG A 99 -11.33 5.24 0.07
CA ARG A 99 -12.45 5.91 -0.63
C ARG A 99 -12.29 5.89 -2.14
N GLU A 100 -11.07 6.01 -2.63
CA GLU A 100 -10.76 5.93 -4.06
C GLU A 100 -10.67 4.49 -4.58
N GLY A 101 -10.68 3.49 -3.69
CA GLY A 101 -10.69 2.08 -4.06
C GLY A 101 -9.38 1.33 -3.87
N GLY A 102 -8.35 1.97 -3.30
CA GLY A 102 -7.08 1.37 -2.90
C GLY A 102 -7.04 0.98 -1.43
N LEU A 103 -5.86 0.77 -0.86
CA LEU A 103 -5.71 0.38 0.54
C LEU A 103 -4.47 1.02 1.17
N GLY A 104 -4.65 1.66 2.33
CA GLY A 104 -3.56 2.20 3.14
C GLY A 104 -2.99 1.16 4.10
N ILE A 105 -1.64 1.09 4.18
CA ILE A 105 -0.95 0.29 5.19
C ILE A 105 -0.37 1.23 6.25
N LEU A 106 -0.96 1.22 7.44
CA LEU A 106 -0.53 2.05 8.57
C LEU A 106 0.87 1.63 9.04
N HIS A 107 1.75 2.60 9.28
CA HIS A 107 3.11 2.34 9.73
C HIS A 107 3.15 1.88 11.20
N LYS A 108 4.27 1.23 11.59
CA LYS A 108 4.48 0.70 12.96
C LYS A 108 5.30 1.61 13.88
N ASN A 109 5.85 2.73 13.39
CA ASN A 109 6.65 3.67 14.20
C ASN A 109 5.79 4.44 15.21
N MET A 110 5.08 3.69 16.03
CA MET A 110 4.21 4.18 17.11
C MET A 110 3.89 3.04 18.09
N THR A 111 3.34 3.37 19.25
CA THR A 111 2.91 2.34 20.21
C THR A 111 1.78 1.49 19.65
N ILE A 112 1.57 0.30 20.23
CA ILE A 112 0.48 -0.62 19.83
C ILE A 112 -0.88 0.09 19.93
N GLU A 113 -1.11 0.83 21.02
CA GLU A 113 -2.36 1.55 21.29
C GLU A 113 -2.63 2.63 20.23
N LYS A 114 -1.59 3.41 19.88
CA LYS A 114 -1.69 4.43 18.83
C LYS A 114 -1.99 3.82 17.46
N GLN A 115 -1.33 2.72 17.10
CA GLN A 115 -1.56 2.05 15.82
C GLN A 115 -2.97 1.44 15.78
N ALA A 116 -3.42 0.81 16.86
CA ALA A 116 -4.78 0.31 17.00
C ALA A 116 -5.82 1.45 16.91
N ASP A 117 -5.52 2.63 17.47
CA ASP A 117 -6.39 3.79 17.35
C ASP A 117 -6.47 4.32 15.91
N GLN A 118 -5.35 4.34 15.17
CA GLN A 118 -5.37 4.66 13.74
C GLN A 118 -6.29 3.70 12.96
N VAL A 119 -6.24 2.39 13.23
CA VAL A 119 -7.16 1.41 12.62
C VAL A 119 -8.62 1.74 12.98
N ARG A 120 -8.92 1.98 14.27
CA ARG A 120 -10.28 2.36 14.70
C ARG A 120 -10.78 3.62 13.98
N ARG A 121 -9.93 4.62 13.80
CA ARG A 121 -10.28 5.86 13.07
C ARG A 121 -10.66 5.57 11.62
N VAL A 122 -9.93 4.68 10.93
CA VAL A 122 -10.29 4.28 9.56
C VAL A 122 -11.61 3.52 9.57
N LYS A 123 -11.77 2.53 10.45
CA LYS A 123 -13.01 1.71 10.55
C LYS A 123 -14.26 2.52 10.90
N ARG A 124 -14.10 3.60 11.68
CA ARG A 124 -15.19 4.50 12.06
C ARG A 124 -15.48 5.61 11.05
N SER A 125 -14.54 5.87 10.13
CA SER A 125 -14.70 6.98 9.16
C SER A 125 -15.85 6.77 8.19
N GLU A 126 -16.07 5.52 7.81
CA GLU A 126 -17.25 5.08 7.06
C GLU A 126 -17.70 3.73 7.59
N SER A 127 -18.92 3.67 8.06
CA SER A 127 -19.60 2.43 8.36
C SER A 127 -21.02 2.55 7.81
N GLY A 128 -21.51 1.53 7.17
CA GLY A 128 -22.93 1.49 6.80
C GLY A 128 -23.82 1.52 8.04
N MET A 129 -23.30 0.99 9.16
CA MET A 129 -23.88 1.06 10.49
C MET A 129 -22.73 1.13 11.50
N ILE A 130 -22.76 2.08 12.39
CA ILE A 130 -21.84 2.17 13.52
C ILE A 130 -22.18 1.03 14.48
N ILE A 131 -21.36 0.01 14.51
CA ILE A 131 -21.48 -1.10 15.47
C ILE A 131 -20.88 -0.64 16.78
N ASP A 132 -21.56 -0.95 17.89
CA ASP A 132 -21.16 -0.50 19.22
C ASP A 132 -21.00 1.03 19.31
N PRO A 133 -22.07 1.79 19.07
CA PRO A 133 -22.03 3.25 19.13
C PRO A 133 -21.73 3.72 20.55
N ILE A 134 -21.11 4.89 20.66
CA ILE A 134 -20.91 5.56 21.95
C ILE A 134 -22.28 5.81 22.57
N THR A 135 -22.49 5.33 23.80
CA THR A 135 -23.73 5.45 24.53
C THR A 135 -23.52 6.14 25.88
N LEU A 136 -24.60 6.66 26.45
CA LEU A 136 -24.67 7.11 27.83
C LEU A 136 -25.84 6.44 28.53
N THR A 137 -25.77 6.39 29.85
CA THR A 137 -26.90 5.93 30.69
C THR A 137 -27.92 7.03 30.90
N VAL A 138 -29.15 6.65 31.25
CA VAL A 138 -30.27 7.58 31.50
C VAL A 138 -29.99 8.61 32.60
N ASP A 139 -29.10 8.30 33.52
CA ASP A 139 -28.74 9.15 34.66
C ASP A 139 -27.52 10.05 34.42
N ALA A 140 -26.87 9.97 33.26
CA ALA A 140 -25.74 10.83 32.93
C ALA A 140 -26.15 12.30 32.86
N ALA A 141 -25.20 13.20 33.14
CA ALA A 141 -25.44 14.64 33.06
C ALA A 141 -25.27 15.14 31.59
N ILE A 142 -25.96 16.24 31.28
CA ILE A 142 -25.83 16.91 29.96
C ILE A 142 -24.38 17.37 29.71
N GLY A 143 -23.67 17.80 30.76
CA GLY A 143 -22.25 18.16 30.66
C GLY A 143 -21.38 17.02 30.14
N ASP A 144 -21.59 15.80 30.65
CA ASP A 144 -20.88 14.60 30.21
C ASP A 144 -21.19 14.29 28.75
N ALA A 145 -22.45 14.41 28.34
CA ALA A 145 -22.88 14.21 26.97
C ALA A 145 -22.20 15.20 26.01
N LEU A 146 -22.15 16.49 26.37
CA LEU A 146 -21.49 17.52 25.55
C LEU A 146 -19.98 17.33 25.46
N GLN A 147 -19.33 16.90 26.54
CA GLN A 147 -17.91 16.56 26.53
C GLN A 147 -17.67 15.40 25.59
N LEU A 148 -18.41 14.32 25.70
CA LEU A 148 -18.30 13.12 24.89
C LEU A 148 -18.55 13.40 23.40
N MET A 149 -19.54 14.25 23.08
CA MET A 149 -19.83 14.70 21.72
C MET A 149 -18.67 15.49 21.12
N ARG A 150 -18.03 16.39 21.89
CA ARG A 150 -16.88 17.20 21.45
C ARG A 150 -15.65 16.34 21.22
N GLU A 151 -15.30 15.48 22.16
CA GLU A 151 -14.13 14.60 22.09
C GLU A 151 -14.21 13.64 20.88
N ASN A 152 -15.41 13.11 20.61
CA ASN A 152 -15.64 12.15 19.53
C ASN A 152 -16.16 12.79 18.23
N LYS A 153 -16.36 14.11 18.19
CA LYS A 153 -16.90 14.86 17.03
C LYS A 153 -18.22 14.29 16.50
N ILE A 154 -19.11 13.89 17.42
CA ILE A 154 -20.43 13.30 17.11
C ILE A 154 -21.56 14.27 17.49
N GLY A 155 -22.65 14.25 16.71
CA GLY A 155 -23.80 15.14 16.90
C GLY A 155 -24.99 14.45 17.55
N GLY A 156 -24.81 13.32 18.22
CA GLY A 156 -25.85 12.64 19.00
C GLY A 156 -25.41 11.30 19.52
N ILE A 157 -26.00 10.91 20.66
CA ILE A 157 -25.64 9.74 21.45
C ILE A 157 -26.91 8.95 21.76
N PRO A 158 -26.98 7.64 21.43
CA PRO A 158 -28.04 6.76 21.97
C PRO A 158 -27.90 6.63 23.47
N ILE A 159 -29.02 6.68 24.16
CA ILE A 159 -29.12 6.52 25.60
C ILE A 159 -29.67 5.13 25.91
N VAL A 160 -28.98 4.40 26.78
CA VAL A 160 -29.34 3.04 27.14
C VAL A 160 -29.60 2.89 28.64
N ASP A 161 -30.40 1.90 29.00
CA ASP A 161 -30.56 1.50 30.38
C ASP A 161 -29.42 0.59 30.86
N SER A 162 -29.48 0.18 32.12
CA SER A 162 -28.47 -0.71 32.73
C SER A 162 -28.38 -2.10 32.09
N SER A 163 -29.37 -2.51 31.29
CA SER A 163 -29.39 -3.79 30.54
C SER A 163 -28.86 -3.63 29.11
N GLY A 164 -28.54 -2.40 28.65
CA GLY A 164 -28.12 -2.07 27.29
C GLY A 164 -29.31 -1.92 26.33
N LYS A 165 -30.55 -1.88 26.82
CA LYS A 165 -31.74 -1.62 26.01
C LYS A 165 -31.82 -0.12 25.70
N LEU A 166 -32.22 0.20 24.48
CA LEU A 166 -32.35 1.58 24.04
C LEU A 166 -33.47 2.30 24.78
N ALA A 167 -33.14 3.37 25.50
CA ALA A 167 -34.08 4.21 26.26
C ALA A 167 -34.42 5.52 25.54
N GLY A 168 -33.53 6.03 24.69
CA GLY A 168 -33.72 7.26 23.95
C GLY A 168 -32.52 7.63 23.08
N ILE A 169 -32.60 8.82 22.51
CA ILE A 169 -31.47 9.43 21.77
C ILE A 169 -31.35 10.91 22.16
N LEU A 170 -30.11 11.34 22.40
CA LEU A 170 -29.78 12.74 22.69
C LEU A 170 -28.99 13.32 21.51
N THR A 171 -29.43 14.43 20.96
CA THR A 171 -28.82 15.05 19.77
C THR A 171 -28.49 16.52 19.99
N ASN A 172 -27.68 17.11 19.11
CA ASN A 172 -27.41 18.56 19.12
C ASN A 172 -28.71 19.41 19.07
N ARG A 173 -29.79 18.87 18.49
CA ARG A 173 -31.09 19.56 18.44
C ARG A 173 -31.71 19.69 19.83
N ASP A 174 -31.62 18.61 20.61
CA ASP A 174 -32.16 18.57 21.97
C ASP A 174 -31.36 19.49 22.91
N LEU A 175 -30.07 19.64 22.69
CA LEU A 175 -29.14 20.42 23.50
C LEU A 175 -29.00 21.89 23.09
N ARG A 176 -29.64 22.33 21.99
CA ARG A 176 -29.39 23.64 21.37
C ARG A 176 -29.63 24.82 22.30
N PHE A 177 -30.62 24.72 23.17
CA PHE A 177 -31.03 25.79 24.09
C PHE A 177 -30.86 25.41 25.57
N GLU A 178 -30.28 24.23 25.87
CA GLU A 178 -30.05 23.78 27.21
C GLU A 178 -28.86 24.50 27.84
N LYS A 179 -29.06 25.02 29.05
CA LYS A 179 -28.06 25.78 29.81
C LYS A 179 -27.60 25.08 31.07
N ASP A 180 -28.46 24.21 31.65
CA ASP A 180 -28.14 23.47 32.86
C ASP A 180 -27.36 22.19 32.54
N MET A 181 -26.05 22.23 32.77
CA MET A 181 -25.13 21.11 32.48
C MET A 181 -25.26 19.95 33.49
N HIS A 182 -25.88 20.18 34.64
CA HIS A 182 -26.09 19.16 35.68
C HIS A 182 -27.41 18.39 35.50
N ARG A 183 -28.26 18.84 34.62
CA ARG A 183 -29.53 18.19 34.32
C ARG A 183 -29.30 16.80 33.72
N LYS A 184 -30.18 15.83 34.06
CA LYS A 184 -30.06 14.46 33.52
C LYS A 184 -30.44 14.39 32.03
N VAL A 185 -29.73 13.59 31.29
CA VAL A 185 -30.02 13.37 29.85
C VAL A 185 -31.43 12.79 29.63
N SER A 186 -31.95 11.99 30.56
CA SER A 186 -33.30 11.41 30.51
C SER A 186 -34.45 12.43 30.52
N GLU A 187 -34.19 13.65 30.92
CA GLU A 187 -35.18 14.74 30.94
C GLU A 187 -35.24 15.51 29.61
N VAL A 188 -34.18 15.42 28.81
CA VAL A 188 -34.02 16.23 27.59
C VAL A 188 -33.99 15.36 26.32
N MET A 189 -33.60 14.09 26.45
CA MET A 189 -33.51 13.15 25.31
C MET A 189 -34.85 12.92 24.61
N THR A 190 -34.83 12.62 23.33
CA THR A 190 -36.00 12.10 22.62
C THR A 190 -36.23 10.65 23.05
N LYS A 191 -37.35 10.37 23.72
CA LYS A 191 -37.77 9.04 24.20
C LYS A 191 -39.15 8.61 23.66
N ASP A 192 -40.04 9.56 23.47
CA ASP A 192 -41.39 9.30 22.97
C ASP A 192 -41.35 9.17 21.43
N ASN A 193 -42.05 8.16 20.89
CA ASN A 193 -42.07 7.86 19.47
C ASN A 193 -40.66 7.66 18.85
N LEU A 194 -39.76 7.02 19.59
CA LEU A 194 -38.41 6.76 19.17
C LEU A 194 -38.39 5.88 17.90
N ILE A 195 -37.87 6.42 16.81
CA ILE A 195 -37.75 5.71 15.55
C ILE A 195 -36.50 4.84 15.60
N THR A 196 -36.69 3.53 15.38
CA THR A 196 -35.62 2.54 15.35
C THR A 196 -35.72 1.68 14.09
N ALA A 197 -34.63 1.00 13.72
CA ALA A 197 -34.60 -0.04 12.70
C ALA A 197 -34.33 -1.40 13.34
N PRO A 198 -34.90 -2.49 12.82
CA PRO A 198 -34.56 -3.84 13.24
C PRO A 198 -33.16 -4.24 12.76
N GLU A 199 -32.57 -5.22 13.46
CA GLU A 199 -31.34 -5.90 13.02
C GLU A 199 -31.47 -6.41 11.57
N GLY A 200 -30.40 -6.28 10.76
CA GLY A 200 -30.41 -6.67 9.34
C GLY A 200 -30.96 -5.59 8.38
N THR A 201 -31.35 -4.41 8.87
CA THR A 201 -31.77 -3.30 8.01
C THR A 201 -30.59 -2.89 7.11
N ASP A 202 -30.77 -2.97 5.78
CA ASP A 202 -29.80 -2.47 4.81
C ASP A 202 -29.82 -0.93 4.71
N LEU A 203 -28.77 -0.36 4.09
CA LEU A 203 -28.66 1.10 3.96
C LEU A 203 -29.81 1.74 3.16
N LYS A 204 -30.34 1.04 2.15
CA LYS A 204 -31.48 1.56 1.38
C LYS A 204 -32.76 1.57 2.20
N GLY A 205 -32.94 0.58 3.07
CA GLY A 205 -34.03 0.54 4.05
C GLY A 205 -33.91 1.66 5.07
N ALA A 206 -32.71 1.86 5.61
CA ALA A 206 -32.39 2.94 6.54
C ALA A 206 -32.61 4.32 5.89
N GLU A 207 -32.18 4.53 4.66
CA GLU A 207 -32.38 5.77 3.89
C GLU A 207 -33.87 6.11 3.78
N ARG A 208 -34.71 5.13 3.43
CA ARG A 208 -36.16 5.32 3.35
C ARG A 208 -36.78 5.73 4.68
N ILE A 209 -36.34 5.13 5.80
CA ILE A 209 -36.80 5.47 7.15
C ILE A 209 -36.36 6.90 7.49
N LEU A 210 -35.06 7.22 7.38
CA LEU A 210 -34.51 8.55 7.67
C LEU A 210 -35.21 9.65 6.86
N HIS A 211 -35.42 9.42 5.55
CA HIS A 211 -36.11 10.37 4.68
C HIS A 211 -37.57 10.57 5.06
N LYS A 212 -38.33 9.47 5.32
CA LYS A 212 -39.75 9.52 5.67
C LYS A 212 -39.97 10.22 7.01
N THR A 213 -39.12 9.97 8.01
CA THR A 213 -39.25 10.47 9.36
C THR A 213 -38.50 11.77 9.62
N LYS A 214 -37.68 12.24 8.64
CA LYS A 214 -36.86 13.47 8.70
C LYS A 214 -35.91 13.50 9.90
N ILE A 215 -35.37 12.33 10.29
CA ILE A 215 -34.35 12.21 11.32
C ILE A 215 -32.98 11.98 10.66
N GLU A 216 -31.90 12.30 11.38
CA GLU A 216 -30.53 12.16 10.90
C GLU A 216 -29.82 10.92 11.47
N LYS A 217 -30.39 10.30 12.50
CA LYS A 217 -29.81 9.18 13.23
C LYS A 217 -30.87 8.14 13.51
N LEU A 218 -30.56 6.89 13.14
CA LEU A 218 -31.46 5.76 13.23
C LEU A 218 -30.79 4.67 14.09
N PRO A 219 -31.16 4.55 15.38
CA PRO A 219 -30.71 3.43 16.21
C PRO A 219 -31.21 2.10 15.64
N VAL A 220 -30.35 1.10 15.63
CA VAL A 220 -30.68 -0.28 15.22
C VAL A 220 -30.73 -1.14 16.47
N VAL A 221 -31.83 -1.86 16.63
CA VAL A 221 -32.08 -2.70 17.81
C VAL A 221 -32.37 -4.15 17.41
N ASN A 222 -32.00 -5.07 18.28
CA ASN A 222 -32.40 -6.47 18.12
C ASN A 222 -33.84 -6.72 18.61
N SER A 223 -34.33 -7.96 18.50
CA SER A 223 -35.67 -8.36 18.94
C SER A 223 -35.97 -8.13 20.44
N ALA A 224 -34.93 -8.05 21.29
CA ALA A 224 -35.04 -7.74 22.71
C ALA A 224 -35.01 -6.23 23.00
N GLY A 225 -34.90 -5.38 21.97
CA GLY A 225 -34.81 -3.92 22.12
C GLY A 225 -33.41 -3.42 22.55
N LYS A 226 -32.39 -4.31 22.55
CA LYS A 226 -31.01 -3.93 22.85
C LYS A 226 -30.40 -3.21 21.65
N LEU A 227 -29.71 -2.11 21.93
CA LEU A 227 -28.98 -1.37 20.89
C LEU A 227 -27.83 -2.21 20.34
N ILE A 228 -27.79 -2.37 19.01
CA ILE A 228 -26.74 -3.11 18.28
C ILE A 228 -25.99 -2.22 17.30
N GLY A 229 -26.55 -1.06 16.95
CA GLY A 229 -25.89 -0.15 16.02
C GLY A 229 -26.62 1.19 15.88
N LEU A 230 -25.98 2.08 15.13
CA LEU A 230 -26.51 3.40 14.77
C LEU A 230 -26.21 3.67 13.30
N ILE A 231 -27.24 3.98 12.49
CA ILE A 231 -27.09 4.44 11.11
C ILE A 231 -27.37 5.93 11.08
N THR A 232 -26.49 6.70 10.43
CA THR A 232 -26.69 8.14 10.29
C THR A 232 -26.90 8.54 8.82
N TYR A 233 -27.56 9.69 8.61
CA TYR A 233 -27.69 10.28 7.27
C TYR A 233 -26.33 10.51 6.60
N ARG A 234 -25.29 10.85 7.38
CA ARG A 234 -23.93 11.02 6.89
C ARG A 234 -23.36 9.72 6.31
N ASP A 235 -23.64 8.57 6.93
CA ASP A 235 -23.16 7.27 6.44
C ASP A 235 -23.76 6.95 5.07
N ILE A 236 -25.03 7.29 4.86
CA ILE A 236 -25.72 7.11 3.57
C ILE A 236 -25.14 8.04 2.49
N LEU A 237 -24.92 9.32 2.81
CA LEU A 237 -24.29 10.27 1.89
C LEU A 237 -22.89 9.83 1.47
N GLN A 238 -22.10 9.29 2.40
CA GLN A 238 -20.74 8.83 2.11
C GLN A 238 -20.72 7.65 1.13
N VAL A 239 -21.67 6.72 1.23
CA VAL A 239 -21.79 5.61 0.26
C VAL A 239 -22.04 6.14 -1.16
N THR A 240 -22.88 7.16 -1.29
CA THR A 240 -23.18 7.79 -2.60
C THR A 240 -22.00 8.62 -3.10
N SER A 241 -21.26 9.28 -2.21
CA SER A 241 -20.12 10.15 -2.54
C SER A 241 -18.86 9.38 -2.96
N PHE A 242 -18.68 8.14 -2.46
CA PHE A 242 -17.50 7.31 -2.74
C PHE A 242 -17.88 5.92 -3.27
N PRO A 243 -18.41 5.83 -4.51
CA PRO A 243 -18.88 4.57 -5.09
C PRO A 243 -17.76 3.54 -5.32
N ASN A 244 -16.52 4.00 -5.41
CA ASN A 244 -15.36 3.14 -5.59
C ASN A 244 -14.74 2.65 -4.27
N ALA A 245 -15.24 3.10 -3.11
CA ALA A 245 -14.65 2.76 -1.82
C ALA A 245 -14.55 1.25 -1.61
N VAL A 246 -13.42 0.78 -1.09
CA VAL A 246 -13.25 -0.62 -0.69
C VAL A 246 -13.71 -0.80 0.75
N LYS A 247 -14.63 -1.75 0.94
CA LYS A 247 -15.29 -1.96 2.23
C LYS A 247 -15.34 -3.44 2.61
N ASP A 248 -15.33 -3.68 3.90
CA ASP A 248 -15.59 -5.01 4.46
C ASP A 248 -17.09 -5.36 4.43
N SER A 249 -17.43 -6.57 4.87
CA SER A 249 -18.82 -7.05 4.92
C SER A 249 -19.74 -6.22 5.81
N LEU A 250 -19.19 -5.40 6.69
CA LEU A 250 -19.92 -4.49 7.57
C LEU A 250 -20.02 -3.05 7.00
N GLY A 251 -19.56 -2.85 5.76
CA GLY A 251 -19.57 -1.55 5.09
C GLY A 251 -18.52 -0.56 5.57
N ARG A 252 -17.50 -1.02 6.34
CA ARG A 252 -16.42 -0.19 6.86
C ARG A 252 -15.24 -0.21 5.88
N LEU A 253 -14.50 0.90 5.77
CA LEU A 253 -13.33 0.98 4.91
C LEU A 253 -12.29 -0.09 5.27
N LEU A 254 -11.65 -0.67 4.24
CA LEU A 254 -10.54 -1.59 4.43
C LEU A 254 -9.27 -0.82 4.85
N VAL A 255 -8.48 -1.43 5.72
CA VAL A 255 -7.20 -0.91 6.20
C VAL A 255 -6.22 -2.01 6.53
N GLY A 256 -4.97 -1.83 6.15
CA GLY A 256 -3.86 -2.67 6.57
C GLY A 256 -3.00 -2.00 7.63
N ALA A 257 -2.23 -2.80 8.37
CA ALA A 257 -1.27 -2.29 9.35
C ALA A 257 0.04 -3.09 9.29
N ALA A 258 1.16 -2.38 9.35
CA ALA A 258 2.48 -2.99 9.33
C ALA A 258 2.90 -3.47 10.72
N VAL A 259 3.64 -4.58 10.74
CA VAL A 259 4.31 -5.13 11.92
C VAL A 259 5.75 -5.50 11.56
N GLY A 260 6.65 -5.50 12.54
CA GLY A 260 8.03 -5.97 12.41
C GLY A 260 8.26 -7.21 13.24
N VAL A 261 9.49 -7.76 13.20
CA VAL A 261 9.91 -8.89 14.03
C VAL A 261 10.54 -8.35 15.31
N SER A 262 9.68 -7.86 16.19
CA SER A 262 10.03 -7.34 17.52
C SER A 262 9.43 -8.23 18.62
N GLN A 263 9.84 -8.03 19.88
CA GLN A 263 9.34 -8.80 21.01
C GLN A 263 7.81 -8.65 21.19
N ASP A 264 7.24 -7.50 20.80
CA ASP A 264 5.83 -7.17 20.90
C ASP A 264 4.99 -7.64 19.69
N LEU A 265 5.57 -8.40 18.75
CA LEU A 265 4.90 -8.80 17.50
C LEU A 265 3.52 -9.41 17.73
N MET A 266 3.40 -10.38 18.62
CA MET A 266 2.15 -11.12 18.82
C MET A 266 1.08 -10.26 19.49
N ASP A 267 1.46 -9.43 20.46
CA ASP A 267 0.55 -8.50 21.14
C ASP A 267 0.06 -7.43 20.16
N ARG A 268 0.94 -6.93 19.30
CA ARG A 268 0.61 -5.97 18.25
C ARG A 268 -0.37 -6.55 17.23
N VAL A 269 -0.12 -7.78 16.73
CA VAL A 269 -1.05 -8.45 15.81
C VAL A 269 -2.41 -8.67 16.46
N ALA A 270 -2.44 -9.14 17.71
CA ALA A 270 -3.69 -9.34 18.46
C ALA A 270 -4.47 -8.02 18.62
N ALA A 271 -3.81 -6.94 19.02
CA ALA A 271 -4.43 -5.63 19.18
C ALA A 271 -5.00 -5.10 17.85
N LEU A 272 -4.26 -5.25 16.75
CA LEU A 272 -4.69 -4.82 15.41
C LEU A 272 -5.87 -5.64 14.90
N GLN A 273 -5.86 -6.97 15.10
CA GLN A 273 -6.97 -7.84 14.75
C GLN A 273 -8.24 -7.49 15.55
N ASN A 274 -8.11 -7.25 16.85
CA ASN A 274 -9.24 -6.92 17.73
C ASN A 274 -9.94 -5.61 17.34
N VAL A 275 -9.24 -4.67 16.73
CA VAL A 275 -9.83 -3.42 16.23
C VAL A 275 -10.26 -3.51 14.76
N GLY A 276 -10.10 -4.67 14.12
CA GLY A 276 -10.61 -4.97 12.79
C GLY A 276 -9.69 -4.59 11.64
N ALA A 277 -8.36 -4.64 11.80
CA ALA A 277 -7.45 -4.56 10.65
C ALA A 277 -7.73 -5.71 9.68
N ASP A 278 -7.85 -5.42 8.38
CA ASP A 278 -8.22 -6.41 7.36
C ASP A 278 -7.01 -7.21 6.86
N VAL A 279 -5.83 -6.60 6.91
CA VAL A 279 -4.58 -7.24 6.50
C VAL A 279 -3.42 -6.76 7.36
N ILE A 280 -2.56 -7.67 7.75
CA ILE A 280 -1.29 -7.39 8.42
C ILE A 280 -0.16 -7.44 7.38
N CYS A 281 0.70 -6.43 7.38
CA CYS A 281 1.89 -6.38 6.55
C CYS A 281 3.12 -6.67 7.42
N LEU A 282 3.66 -7.88 7.34
CA LEU A 282 4.97 -8.22 7.94
C LEU A 282 6.06 -7.61 7.07
N ASP A 283 6.61 -6.48 7.53
CA ASP A 283 7.43 -5.57 6.75
C ASP A 283 8.89 -5.58 7.21
N SER A 284 9.80 -5.98 6.32
CA SER A 284 11.25 -6.09 6.56
C SER A 284 12.04 -5.62 5.34
N ALA A 285 13.26 -5.17 5.56
CA ALA A 285 14.21 -4.87 4.48
C ALA A 285 14.63 -6.13 3.70
N HIS A 286 14.60 -7.31 4.35
CA HIS A 286 14.92 -8.60 3.72
C HIS A 286 14.00 -9.71 4.24
N GLY A 287 12.92 -9.96 3.49
CA GLY A 287 11.91 -10.96 3.85
C GLY A 287 12.40 -12.41 3.77
N HIS A 288 13.41 -12.71 2.94
CA HIS A 288 13.99 -14.04 2.82
C HIS A 288 15.02 -14.32 3.93
N SER A 289 14.65 -14.03 5.16
CA SER A 289 15.45 -14.32 6.36
C SER A 289 14.73 -15.29 7.29
N LYS A 290 15.49 -16.07 8.04
CA LYS A 290 14.97 -17.08 8.98
C LYS A 290 13.94 -16.48 9.94
N GLY A 291 14.27 -15.33 10.55
CA GLY A 291 13.41 -14.69 11.54
C GLY A 291 12.06 -14.26 10.96
N ILE A 292 12.04 -13.72 9.73
CA ILE A 292 10.79 -13.32 9.04
C ILE A 292 9.93 -14.55 8.71
N ILE A 293 10.54 -15.62 8.18
CA ILE A 293 9.84 -16.85 7.82
C ILE A 293 9.23 -17.51 9.07
N GLU A 294 9.95 -17.57 10.18
CA GLU A 294 9.48 -18.11 11.45
C GLU A 294 8.37 -17.24 12.06
N ALA A 295 8.53 -15.91 12.03
CA ALA A 295 7.50 -14.98 12.47
C ALA A 295 6.20 -15.14 11.67
N LEU A 296 6.29 -15.23 10.34
CA LEU A 296 5.13 -15.46 9.46
C LEU A 296 4.40 -16.75 9.83
N LYS A 297 5.12 -17.87 9.96
CA LYS A 297 4.53 -19.16 10.38
C LYS A 297 3.86 -19.05 11.75
N THR A 298 4.49 -18.34 12.68
CA THR A 298 3.95 -18.14 14.02
C THR A 298 2.66 -17.32 14.01
N ILE A 299 2.61 -16.23 13.25
CA ILE A 299 1.39 -15.43 13.09
C ILE A 299 0.28 -16.29 12.48
N LYS A 300 0.54 -17.00 11.38
CA LYS A 300 -0.47 -17.84 10.70
C LYS A 300 -0.98 -18.99 11.58
N LYS A 301 -0.16 -19.52 12.45
CA LYS A 301 -0.56 -20.55 13.42
C LYS A 301 -1.53 -20.01 14.48
N ASN A 302 -1.29 -18.80 14.99
CA ASN A 302 -2.06 -18.22 16.09
C ASN A 302 -3.27 -17.40 15.62
N PHE A 303 -3.21 -16.82 14.42
CA PHE A 303 -4.24 -15.93 13.85
C PHE A 303 -4.71 -16.46 12.48
N ARG A 304 -5.53 -17.52 12.47
CA ARG A 304 -5.90 -18.26 11.25
C ARG A 304 -6.70 -17.46 10.22
N ASN A 305 -7.45 -16.46 10.67
CA ASN A 305 -8.40 -15.71 9.83
C ASN A 305 -7.89 -14.32 9.40
N ILE A 306 -6.57 -14.06 9.52
CA ILE A 306 -6.01 -12.78 9.10
C ILE A 306 -5.23 -12.95 7.79
N ASN A 307 -5.43 -12.02 6.86
CA ASN A 307 -4.62 -11.95 5.65
C ASN A 307 -3.25 -11.34 5.98
N ILE A 308 -2.18 -11.92 5.45
CA ILE A 308 -0.81 -11.46 5.69
C ILE A 308 -0.10 -11.18 4.37
N ILE A 309 0.34 -9.92 4.21
CA ILE A 309 1.33 -9.52 3.22
C ILE A 309 2.70 -9.70 3.86
N ALA A 310 3.62 -10.40 3.23
CA ALA A 310 4.99 -10.54 3.73
C ALA A 310 6.01 -10.02 2.71
N GLY A 311 7.09 -9.41 3.17
CA GLY A 311 8.19 -8.89 2.33
C GLY A 311 9.21 -8.08 3.12
N ASN A 312 10.25 -7.50 2.42
CA ASN A 312 10.39 -7.48 0.97
C ASN A 312 11.34 -8.58 0.48
N VAL A 313 11.06 -9.08 -0.68
CA VAL A 313 11.92 -10.01 -1.41
C VAL A 313 12.20 -9.47 -2.83
N ALA A 314 13.17 -10.06 -3.53
CA ALA A 314 13.50 -9.66 -4.89
C ALA A 314 13.86 -10.85 -5.81
N THR A 315 13.72 -12.08 -5.33
CA THR A 315 14.12 -13.32 -6.03
C THR A 315 12.99 -14.34 -6.01
N THR A 316 13.04 -15.30 -6.95
CA THR A 316 12.15 -16.46 -7.01
C THR A 316 12.13 -17.22 -5.67
N ASP A 317 13.31 -17.61 -5.17
CA ASP A 317 13.45 -18.41 -3.94
C ASP A 317 12.87 -17.69 -2.71
N GLY A 318 13.11 -16.36 -2.62
CA GLY A 318 12.57 -15.54 -1.54
C GLY A 318 11.04 -15.44 -1.60
N ALA A 319 10.47 -15.32 -2.80
CA ALA A 319 9.03 -15.30 -3.00
C ALA A 319 8.38 -16.65 -2.64
N GLU A 320 8.98 -17.76 -3.07
CA GLU A 320 8.54 -19.12 -2.74
C GLU A 320 8.59 -19.39 -1.24
N ALA A 321 9.70 -19.02 -0.58
CA ALA A 321 9.86 -19.22 0.86
C ALA A 321 8.78 -18.51 1.69
N LEU A 322 8.40 -17.28 1.31
CA LEU A 322 7.31 -16.56 1.98
C LEU A 322 5.94 -17.17 1.67
N ALA A 323 5.70 -17.61 0.44
CA ALA A 323 4.47 -18.30 0.06
C ALA A 323 4.28 -19.60 0.84
N ASP A 324 5.33 -20.41 0.93
CA ASP A 324 5.32 -21.70 1.65
C ASP A 324 5.20 -21.52 3.17
N ALA A 325 5.64 -20.37 3.68
CA ALA A 325 5.43 -19.97 5.08
C ALA A 325 4.00 -19.47 5.37
N GLY A 326 3.15 -19.27 4.32
CA GLY A 326 1.74 -18.94 4.46
C GLY A 326 1.40 -17.48 4.17
N ALA A 327 2.23 -16.72 3.44
CA ALA A 327 1.87 -15.38 2.97
C ALA A 327 0.67 -15.43 2.01
N ASP A 328 -0.31 -14.53 2.21
CA ASP A 328 -1.47 -14.37 1.32
C ASP A 328 -1.18 -13.44 0.13
N ALA A 329 -0.13 -12.61 0.26
CA ALA A 329 0.49 -11.83 -0.81
C ALA A 329 1.96 -11.59 -0.49
N VAL A 330 2.79 -11.42 -1.53
CA VAL A 330 4.24 -11.20 -1.37
C VAL A 330 4.62 -9.82 -1.88
N LYS A 331 5.29 -9.05 -1.04
CA LYS A 331 5.76 -7.70 -1.34
C LYS A 331 7.19 -7.73 -1.86
N VAL A 332 7.39 -7.16 -3.06
CA VAL A 332 8.62 -7.27 -3.87
C VAL A 332 9.27 -5.91 -4.05
N GLY A 333 10.55 -5.82 -3.69
CA GLY A 333 11.35 -4.62 -3.89
C GLY A 333 12.43 -4.46 -2.83
N ILE A 334 13.70 -4.63 -3.21
CA ILE A 334 14.87 -4.36 -2.38
C ILE A 334 15.65 -3.22 -3.02
N GLY A 335 15.58 -2.05 -2.38
CA GLY A 335 16.28 -0.84 -2.76
C GLY A 335 15.73 -0.01 -3.92
N PRO A 336 14.48 -0.20 -4.47
CA PRO A 336 14.00 0.63 -5.57
C PRO A 336 13.39 1.97 -5.12
N GLY A 337 13.13 2.15 -3.84
CA GLY A 337 12.50 3.37 -3.30
C GLY A 337 13.36 4.62 -3.49
N SER A 338 12.74 5.77 -3.79
CA SER A 338 13.44 7.03 -4.07
C SER A 338 14.24 7.59 -2.89
N ILE A 339 13.97 7.12 -1.68
CA ILE A 339 14.59 7.53 -0.42
C ILE A 339 15.47 6.40 0.18
N CYS A 340 15.57 5.26 -0.51
CA CYS A 340 16.31 4.09 -0.08
C CYS A 340 17.75 4.12 -0.61
N THR A 341 18.72 3.80 0.25
CA THR A 341 20.15 3.72 -0.10
C THR A 341 20.73 2.31 0.07
N THR A 342 19.92 1.30 0.34
CA THR A 342 20.34 -0.09 0.54
C THR A 342 21.28 -0.59 -0.57
N ARG A 343 20.97 -0.31 -1.84
CA ARG A 343 21.81 -0.76 -2.97
C ARG A 343 23.20 -0.13 -2.98
N ILE A 344 23.33 1.06 -2.43
CA ILE A 344 24.62 1.78 -2.35
C ILE A 344 25.35 1.41 -1.06
N VAL A 345 24.66 1.37 0.07
CA VAL A 345 25.26 1.12 1.39
C VAL A 345 25.60 -0.35 1.58
N ALA A 346 24.67 -1.25 1.28
CA ALA A 346 24.83 -2.69 1.43
C ALA A 346 25.25 -3.42 0.13
N GLY A 347 25.19 -2.76 -1.03
CA GLY A 347 25.53 -3.35 -2.33
C GLY A 347 24.54 -4.45 -2.76
N ALA A 348 23.36 -4.57 -2.13
CA ALA A 348 22.38 -5.62 -2.37
C ALA A 348 21.10 -5.08 -3.00
N GLY A 349 20.53 -5.81 -3.95
CA GLY A 349 19.27 -5.45 -4.60
C GLY A 349 19.12 -6.08 -5.98
N VAL A 350 17.90 -6.02 -6.51
CA VAL A 350 17.56 -6.44 -7.88
C VAL A 350 16.78 -5.32 -8.54
N PRO A 351 17.03 -4.95 -9.81
CA PRO A 351 16.23 -4.01 -10.56
C PRO A 351 14.75 -4.41 -10.55
N GLN A 352 13.84 -3.42 -10.34
CA GLN A 352 12.49 -3.68 -9.89
C GLN A 352 11.64 -4.49 -10.86
N LEU A 353 11.75 -4.24 -12.17
CA LEU A 353 11.00 -5.00 -13.18
C LEU A 353 11.38 -6.48 -13.15
N THR A 354 12.68 -6.77 -13.13
CA THR A 354 13.20 -8.16 -13.04
C THR A 354 12.73 -8.82 -11.74
N ALA A 355 12.79 -8.13 -10.60
CA ALA A 355 12.33 -8.67 -9.32
C ALA A 355 10.84 -9.05 -9.35
N ILE A 356 9.98 -8.20 -9.94
CA ILE A 356 8.56 -8.49 -10.11
C ILE A 356 8.34 -9.72 -10.99
N MET A 357 9.01 -9.79 -12.14
CA MET A 357 8.88 -10.93 -13.07
C MET A 357 9.32 -12.25 -12.44
N GLN A 358 10.44 -12.26 -11.71
CA GLN A 358 10.94 -13.44 -11.00
C GLN A 358 9.96 -13.90 -9.91
N ALA A 359 9.46 -12.98 -9.07
CA ALA A 359 8.51 -13.31 -8.04
C ALA A 359 7.18 -13.81 -8.63
N ASN A 360 6.68 -13.18 -9.71
CA ASN A 360 5.46 -13.62 -10.37
C ASN A 360 5.60 -15.01 -11.00
N ALA A 361 6.75 -15.33 -11.58
CA ALA A 361 7.01 -16.68 -12.13
C ALA A 361 6.88 -17.77 -11.05
N ALA A 362 7.31 -17.48 -9.82
CA ALA A 362 7.17 -18.38 -8.67
C ALA A 362 5.71 -18.49 -8.15
N LEU A 363 5.00 -17.37 -8.09
CA LEU A 363 3.76 -17.24 -7.31
C LEU A 363 2.49 -17.38 -8.13
N SER A 364 2.52 -17.11 -9.44
CA SER A 364 1.32 -17.12 -10.30
C SER A 364 0.58 -18.46 -10.27
N LYS A 365 1.32 -19.58 -10.31
CA LYS A 365 0.75 -20.94 -10.23
C LYS A 365 0.14 -21.25 -8.85
N LYS A 366 0.63 -20.61 -7.79
CA LYS A 366 0.11 -20.75 -6.43
C LYS A 366 -1.08 -19.83 -6.18
N GLY A 367 -1.41 -18.93 -7.12
CA GLY A 367 -2.47 -17.94 -6.99
C GLY A 367 -2.22 -16.88 -5.93
N ILE A 368 -0.94 -16.65 -5.56
CA ILE A 368 -0.52 -15.65 -4.56
C ILE A 368 -0.13 -14.36 -5.28
N PRO A 369 -0.81 -13.23 -5.01
CA PRO A 369 -0.51 -11.97 -5.66
C PRO A 369 0.87 -11.40 -5.28
N VAL A 370 1.50 -10.74 -6.26
CA VAL A 370 2.71 -9.95 -6.09
C VAL A 370 2.35 -8.48 -5.90
N ILE A 371 2.96 -7.82 -4.92
CA ILE A 371 2.86 -6.37 -4.70
C ILE A 371 4.20 -5.74 -5.08
N ALA A 372 4.21 -4.89 -6.11
CA ALA A 372 5.41 -4.16 -6.53
C ALA A 372 5.62 -2.95 -5.62
N ASP A 373 6.62 -2.99 -4.75
CA ASP A 373 6.89 -1.95 -3.75
C ASP A 373 8.11 -1.11 -4.14
N GLY A 374 7.87 0.16 -4.44
CA GLY A 374 8.89 1.13 -4.78
C GLY A 374 9.25 1.22 -6.27
N GLY A 375 9.97 2.27 -6.62
CA GLY A 375 10.43 2.54 -7.98
C GLY A 375 9.41 3.23 -8.89
N ILE A 376 8.17 3.39 -8.46
CA ILE A 376 7.10 4.06 -9.22
C ILE A 376 7.26 5.58 -9.14
N ARG A 377 7.48 6.24 -10.27
CA ARG A 377 7.65 7.70 -10.39
C ARG A 377 6.58 8.31 -11.30
N TYR A 378 6.26 7.63 -12.37
CA TYR A 378 5.26 8.01 -13.37
C TYR A 378 4.13 7.00 -13.44
N THR A 379 2.99 7.41 -14.01
CA THR A 379 1.86 6.51 -14.23
C THR A 379 2.23 5.30 -15.08
N GLY A 380 3.10 5.48 -16.08
CA GLY A 380 3.62 4.41 -16.93
C GLY A 380 4.42 3.34 -16.17
N ASP A 381 5.12 3.72 -15.08
CA ASP A 381 5.84 2.74 -14.26
C ASP A 381 4.86 1.77 -13.58
N MET A 382 3.70 2.27 -13.12
CA MET A 382 2.63 1.43 -12.57
C MET A 382 2.09 0.45 -13.64
N VAL A 383 1.86 0.93 -14.87
CA VAL A 383 1.39 0.07 -15.96
C VAL A 383 2.39 -1.04 -16.24
N LYS A 384 3.70 -0.72 -16.30
CA LYS A 384 4.79 -1.69 -16.51
C LYS A 384 4.90 -2.68 -15.36
N ALA A 385 4.76 -2.23 -14.11
CA ALA A 385 4.78 -3.11 -12.94
C ALA A 385 3.64 -4.13 -12.96
N LEU A 386 2.41 -3.69 -13.29
CA LEU A 386 1.25 -4.58 -13.43
C LEU A 386 1.41 -5.54 -14.61
N ALA A 387 1.90 -5.07 -15.76
CA ALA A 387 2.19 -5.91 -16.92
C ALA A 387 3.28 -6.97 -16.63
N ALA A 388 4.26 -6.65 -15.77
CA ALA A 388 5.30 -7.59 -15.34
C ALA A 388 4.79 -8.68 -14.38
N GLY A 389 3.52 -8.63 -13.96
CA GLY A 389 2.89 -9.65 -13.14
C GLY A 389 2.51 -9.20 -11.73
N ALA A 390 2.72 -7.94 -11.36
CA ALA A 390 2.20 -7.44 -10.09
C ALA A 390 0.66 -7.40 -10.13
N GLY A 391 0.02 -7.77 -9.01
CA GLY A 391 -1.40 -7.54 -8.80
C GLY A 391 -1.68 -6.12 -8.33
N CYS A 392 -0.79 -5.56 -7.50
CA CYS A 392 -0.89 -4.21 -6.95
C CYS A 392 0.48 -3.52 -6.95
N VAL A 393 0.48 -2.19 -6.86
CA VAL A 393 1.68 -1.39 -6.63
C VAL A 393 1.60 -0.69 -5.27
N MET A 394 2.71 -0.65 -4.52
CA MET A 394 2.83 0.13 -3.30
C MET A 394 3.67 1.37 -3.56
N MET A 395 3.17 2.53 -3.14
CA MET A 395 3.77 3.82 -3.43
C MET A 395 4.03 4.62 -2.15
N GLY A 396 5.25 5.15 -2.01
CA GLY A 396 5.66 6.04 -0.93
C GLY A 396 5.72 7.49 -1.40
N SER A 397 6.73 7.85 -2.20
CA SER A 397 7.01 9.25 -2.62
C SER A 397 5.85 9.94 -3.36
N ILE A 398 5.02 9.17 -4.05
CA ILE A 398 3.85 9.71 -4.76
C ILE A 398 2.82 10.25 -3.78
N PHE A 399 2.55 9.49 -2.72
CA PHE A 399 1.57 9.85 -1.70
C PHE A 399 2.14 10.74 -0.58
N ALA A 400 3.46 10.71 -0.34
CA ALA A 400 4.10 11.56 0.67
C ALA A 400 3.85 13.05 0.45
N GLY A 401 3.68 13.50 -0.81
CA GLY A 401 3.40 14.89 -1.16
C GLY A 401 1.93 15.32 -1.03
N THR A 402 1.01 14.42 -0.66
CA THR A 402 -0.42 14.73 -0.57
C THR A 402 -0.78 15.43 0.73
N GLU A 403 -1.91 16.14 0.73
CA GLU A 403 -2.46 16.82 1.92
C GLU A 403 -2.69 15.83 3.07
N GLU A 404 -3.15 14.63 2.77
CA GLU A 404 -3.56 13.61 3.74
C GLU A 404 -2.39 12.84 4.37
N SER A 405 -1.16 12.98 3.83
CA SER A 405 0.03 12.35 4.41
C SER A 405 0.42 13.03 5.74
N PRO A 406 0.98 12.28 6.71
CA PRO A 406 1.31 12.81 8.03
C PRO A 406 2.55 13.70 8.08
N GLY A 407 3.44 13.65 7.06
CA GLY A 407 4.65 14.46 7.03
C GLY A 407 4.36 15.96 7.12
N ASP A 408 5.21 16.72 7.81
CA ASP A 408 5.04 18.15 7.99
C ASP A 408 5.09 18.92 6.67
N THR A 409 4.27 19.98 6.59
CA THR A 409 4.29 20.89 5.45
C THR A 409 5.38 21.95 5.65
N ILE A 410 6.34 22.00 4.73
CA ILE A 410 7.49 22.90 4.75
C ILE A 410 7.33 23.93 3.63
N ILE A 411 7.54 25.21 3.94
CA ILE A 411 7.65 26.27 2.93
C ILE A 411 9.13 26.51 2.66
N TYR A 412 9.55 26.30 1.41
CA TYR A 412 10.93 26.51 0.99
C TYR A 412 10.94 27.21 -0.38
N GLU A 413 11.69 28.30 -0.49
CA GLU A 413 11.77 29.13 -1.71
C GLU A 413 10.38 29.49 -2.28
N GLY A 414 9.45 29.86 -1.39
CA GLY A 414 8.08 30.25 -1.76
C GLY A 414 7.17 29.11 -2.24
N ARG A 415 7.62 27.84 -2.18
CA ARG A 415 6.86 26.67 -2.58
C ARG A 415 6.59 25.77 -1.38
N LYS A 416 5.45 25.05 -1.42
CA LYS A 416 5.09 24.04 -0.40
C LYS A 416 5.75 22.71 -0.72
N PHE A 417 6.30 22.08 0.32
CA PHE A 417 6.85 20.73 0.32
C PHE A 417 6.26 19.95 1.49
N LYS A 418 6.36 18.64 1.43
CA LYS A 418 6.07 17.73 2.55
C LYS A 418 7.34 17.02 2.95
N GLU A 419 7.53 16.83 4.25
CA GLU A 419 8.59 15.95 4.76
C GLU A 419 8.40 14.53 4.25
N TYR A 420 9.50 13.89 3.85
CA TYR A 420 9.52 12.51 3.41
C TYR A 420 10.84 11.86 3.79
N ARG A 421 10.76 10.78 4.58
CA ARG A 421 11.96 10.05 5.02
C ARG A 421 11.84 8.56 4.78
N GLY A 422 13.00 7.91 4.54
CA GLY A 422 13.11 6.46 4.46
C GLY A 422 13.00 5.83 5.84
N MET A 423 12.41 4.63 5.91
CA MET A 423 12.33 3.87 7.17
C MET A 423 13.71 3.47 7.69
N GLY A 424 14.76 3.43 6.83
CA GLY A 424 16.16 3.24 7.20
C GLY A 424 16.93 4.53 7.43
N SER A 425 16.28 5.70 7.52
CA SER A 425 16.93 6.95 7.91
C SER A 425 17.19 6.99 9.42
N LEU A 426 18.15 7.80 9.84
CA LEU A 426 18.50 7.94 11.26
C LEU A 426 17.28 8.34 12.10
N GLY A 427 16.49 9.32 11.63
CA GLY A 427 15.30 9.77 12.34
C GLY A 427 14.20 8.72 12.43
N ALA A 428 14.01 7.87 11.41
CA ALA A 428 13.04 6.79 11.47
C ALA A 428 13.52 5.65 12.39
N MET A 429 14.80 5.28 12.32
CA MET A 429 15.38 4.20 13.12
C MET A 429 15.38 4.52 14.62
N SER A 430 15.64 5.77 14.99
CA SER A 430 15.60 6.23 16.38
C SER A 430 14.21 6.17 17.02
N VAL A 431 13.14 6.17 16.20
CA VAL A 431 11.75 6.11 16.67
C VAL A 431 11.22 4.68 16.76
N GLY A 432 11.81 3.70 16.01
CA GLY A 432 11.36 2.31 16.12
C GLY A 432 11.42 1.47 14.84
N SER A 433 12.09 1.94 13.77
CA SER A 433 12.21 1.15 12.53
C SER A 433 13.54 0.42 12.38
N SER A 434 14.42 0.43 13.40
CA SER A 434 15.73 -0.23 13.37
C SER A 434 15.62 -1.75 13.18
N ASP A 435 14.60 -2.39 13.76
CA ASP A 435 14.31 -3.82 13.61
C ASP A 435 14.03 -4.23 12.15
N ARG A 436 13.48 -3.33 11.32
CA ARG A 436 13.28 -3.55 9.88
C ARG A 436 14.61 -3.84 9.17
N TYR A 437 15.70 -3.26 9.67
CA TYR A 437 17.06 -3.35 9.12
C TYR A 437 17.97 -4.26 9.96
N PHE A 438 17.39 -5.10 10.82
CA PHE A 438 18.11 -6.03 11.70
C PHE A 438 19.12 -5.35 12.63
N GLN A 439 18.83 -4.12 13.04
CA GLN A 439 19.65 -3.36 13.98
C GLN A 439 18.90 -3.21 15.30
N ASP A 440 19.61 -3.49 16.40
CA ASP A 440 19.07 -3.33 17.74
C ASP A 440 18.81 -1.85 18.06
N PRO A 441 17.84 -1.54 18.94
CA PRO A 441 17.65 -0.18 19.42
C PRO A 441 18.92 0.35 20.10
N GLU A 442 19.42 1.48 19.64
CA GLU A 442 20.63 2.13 20.12
C GLU A 442 20.33 3.49 20.75
N ALA A 443 20.92 3.76 21.93
CA ALA A 443 20.81 5.06 22.58
C ALA A 443 21.62 6.15 21.85
N ASP A 444 22.74 5.76 21.23
CA ASP A 444 23.56 6.66 20.41
C ASP A 444 23.20 6.48 18.92
N VAL A 445 22.47 7.45 18.38
CA VAL A 445 22.01 7.46 16.98
C VAL A 445 23.17 7.31 15.97
N LYS A 446 24.40 7.69 16.34
CA LYS A 446 25.59 7.56 15.47
C LYS A 446 26.04 6.12 15.25
N LYS A 447 25.56 5.18 16.05
CA LYS A 447 25.86 3.76 15.87
C LYS A 447 24.98 3.06 14.82
N TYR A 448 23.88 3.67 14.42
CA TYR A 448 23.08 3.13 13.33
C TYR A 448 23.83 3.23 12.00
N VAL A 449 23.64 2.23 11.15
CA VAL A 449 24.05 2.24 9.74
C VAL A 449 22.82 2.51 8.89
N PRO A 450 22.57 3.77 8.46
CA PRO A 450 21.36 4.11 7.75
C PRO A 450 21.36 3.57 6.31
N GLU A 451 20.24 2.99 5.89
CA GLU A 451 19.97 2.55 4.53
C GLU A 451 18.86 3.41 3.88
N GLY A 452 18.69 4.62 4.34
CA GLY A 452 17.71 5.59 3.84
C GLY A 452 18.09 7.00 4.23
N ILE A 453 17.53 7.96 3.51
CA ILE A 453 17.75 9.40 3.73
C ILE A 453 16.47 10.09 4.18
N GLU A 454 16.63 11.29 4.70
CA GLU A 454 15.56 12.24 5.00
C GLU A 454 15.55 13.33 3.96
N GLY A 455 14.37 13.73 3.51
CA GLY A 455 14.24 14.73 2.48
C GLY A 455 12.84 15.34 2.45
N ARG A 456 12.52 15.99 1.36
CA ARG A 456 11.22 16.60 1.11
C ARG A 456 10.75 16.31 -0.31
N VAL A 457 9.45 16.21 -0.49
CA VAL A 457 8.80 16.08 -1.80
C VAL A 457 7.91 17.29 -2.04
N ALA A 458 7.73 17.67 -3.30
CA ALA A 458 6.81 18.75 -3.64
C ALA A 458 5.40 18.41 -3.16
N TYR A 459 4.71 19.41 -2.61
CA TYR A 459 3.30 19.30 -2.27
C TYR A 459 2.47 19.12 -3.55
N LYS A 460 1.54 18.17 -3.54
CA LYS A 460 0.80 17.72 -4.73
C LYS A 460 -0.73 17.89 -4.64
N GLY A 461 -1.22 18.55 -3.59
CA GLY A 461 -2.66 18.68 -3.37
C GLY A 461 -3.30 17.44 -2.77
N MET A 462 -4.58 17.24 -3.03
CA MET A 462 -5.36 16.14 -2.46
C MET A 462 -5.03 14.81 -3.12
N LEU A 463 -5.02 13.73 -2.34
CA LEU A 463 -4.75 12.37 -2.81
C LEU A 463 -5.64 11.96 -3.98
N LYS A 464 -6.93 12.29 -3.96
CA LYS A 464 -7.89 11.96 -5.02
C LYS A 464 -7.44 12.44 -6.41
N GLU A 465 -6.77 13.60 -6.48
CA GLU A 465 -6.28 14.18 -7.75
C GLU A 465 -5.13 13.35 -8.32
N ILE A 466 -4.24 12.89 -7.44
CA ILE A 466 -3.13 12.01 -7.80
C ILE A 466 -3.66 10.63 -8.25
N VAL A 467 -4.58 10.04 -7.49
CA VAL A 467 -5.21 8.77 -7.86
C VAL A 467 -5.89 8.87 -9.21
N TYR A 468 -6.61 9.96 -9.48
CA TYR A 468 -7.26 10.20 -10.77
C TYR A 468 -6.27 10.15 -11.93
N GLN A 469 -5.08 10.81 -11.79
CA GLN A 469 -4.04 10.79 -12.82
C GLN A 469 -3.44 9.39 -13.02
N TYR A 470 -3.18 8.67 -11.93
CA TYR A 470 -2.63 7.31 -12.02
C TYR A 470 -3.62 6.31 -12.61
N VAL A 471 -4.89 6.38 -12.24
CA VAL A 471 -5.96 5.57 -12.85
C VAL A 471 -6.12 5.91 -14.34
N GLY A 472 -6.09 7.20 -14.70
CA GLY A 472 -6.14 7.66 -16.09
C GLY A 472 -4.99 7.09 -16.92
N GLY A 473 -3.75 7.18 -16.40
CA GLY A 473 -2.57 6.62 -17.06
C GLY A 473 -2.61 5.09 -17.19
N LEU A 474 -3.10 4.37 -16.16
CA LEU A 474 -3.32 2.93 -16.23
C LEU A 474 -4.31 2.56 -17.32
N ARG A 475 -5.47 3.21 -17.34
CA ARG A 475 -6.50 2.98 -18.36
C ARG A 475 -5.99 3.25 -19.78
N ALA A 476 -5.21 4.32 -19.96
CA ALA A 476 -4.59 4.63 -21.24
C ALA A 476 -3.60 3.53 -21.68
N GLY A 477 -2.69 3.10 -20.78
CA GLY A 477 -1.74 2.03 -21.05
C GLY A 477 -2.42 0.70 -21.38
N MET A 478 -3.48 0.33 -20.65
CA MET A 478 -4.29 -0.85 -20.96
C MET A 478 -4.98 -0.72 -22.32
N GLY A 479 -5.49 0.45 -22.67
CA GLY A 479 -6.07 0.73 -23.99
C GLY A 479 -5.06 0.53 -25.12
N TYR A 480 -3.83 1.05 -24.98
CA TYR A 480 -2.77 0.83 -25.96
C TYR A 480 -2.38 -0.64 -26.12
N CYS A 481 -2.44 -1.42 -25.03
CA CYS A 481 -2.12 -2.86 -25.09
C CYS A 481 -3.32 -3.75 -25.46
N GLY A 482 -4.52 -3.18 -25.69
CA GLY A 482 -5.73 -3.95 -25.97
C GLY A 482 -6.22 -4.80 -24.79
N ALA A 483 -5.80 -4.48 -23.57
CA ALA A 483 -6.07 -5.26 -22.37
C ALA A 483 -7.37 -4.80 -21.69
N LYS A 484 -8.37 -5.69 -21.58
CA LYS A 484 -9.66 -5.43 -20.94
C LYS A 484 -9.60 -5.41 -19.41
N ASN A 485 -8.60 -6.11 -18.84
CA ASN A 485 -8.38 -6.22 -17.40
C ASN A 485 -6.88 -6.42 -17.10
N ILE A 486 -6.51 -6.40 -15.82
CA ILE A 486 -5.10 -6.54 -15.39
C ILE A 486 -4.51 -7.90 -15.82
N THR A 487 -5.28 -8.98 -15.78
CA THR A 487 -4.80 -10.31 -16.20
C THR A 487 -4.41 -10.34 -17.69
N GLN A 488 -5.15 -9.63 -18.55
CA GLN A 488 -4.76 -9.49 -19.96
C GLN A 488 -3.57 -8.55 -20.14
N LEU A 489 -3.46 -7.48 -19.33
CA LEU A 489 -2.29 -6.60 -19.34
C LEU A 489 -0.99 -7.38 -19.01
N GLN A 490 -1.05 -8.38 -18.14
CA GLN A 490 0.10 -9.24 -17.81
C GLN A 490 0.56 -10.13 -18.97
N GLN A 491 -0.16 -10.17 -20.07
CA GLN A 491 0.22 -10.86 -21.31
C GLN A 491 0.86 -9.91 -22.35
N ALA A 492 0.90 -8.61 -22.06
CA ALA A 492 1.50 -7.63 -22.96
C ALA A 492 3.03 -7.85 -23.10
N ASN A 493 3.53 -7.61 -24.29
CA ASN A 493 4.96 -7.74 -24.59
C ASN A 493 5.71 -6.47 -24.19
N PHE A 494 6.95 -6.67 -23.77
CA PHE A 494 7.91 -5.58 -23.54
C PHE A 494 8.90 -5.48 -24.69
N VAL A 495 9.31 -4.25 -25.00
CA VAL A 495 10.50 -3.97 -25.79
C VAL A 495 11.55 -3.34 -24.89
N LYS A 496 12.78 -3.86 -24.93
CA LYS A 496 13.93 -3.27 -24.26
C LYS A 496 14.39 -2.04 -25.04
N ILE A 497 14.61 -0.93 -24.37
CA ILE A 497 15.07 0.33 -24.96
C ILE A 497 16.48 0.68 -24.48
N THR A 498 17.14 1.56 -25.23
CA THR A 498 18.44 2.12 -24.86
C THR A 498 18.26 3.46 -24.11
N ASN A 499 19.35 4.01 -23.58
CA ASN A 499 19.34 5.37 -23.02
C ASN A 499 18.88 6.43 -24.05
N ALA A 500 19.13 6.22 -25.35
CA ALA A 500 18.62 7.08 -26.41
C ALA A 500 17.09 6.98 -26.52
N GLY A 501 16.54 5.75 -26.50
CA GLY A 501 15.10 5.53 -26.49
C GLY A 501 14.43 6.09 -25.24
N MET A 502 15.10 6.06 -24.08
CA MET A 502 14.58 6.71 -22.87
C MET A 502 14.54 8.24 -23.00
N ARG A 503 15.55 8.87 -23.61
CA ARG A 503 15.52 10.31 -23.91
C ARG A 503 14.41 10.67 -24.88
N GLU A 504 14.20 9.88 -25.93
CA GLU A 504 13.10 10.03 -26.88
C GLU A 504 11.71 9.93 -26.20
N SER A 505 11.60 9.12 -25.15
CA SER A 505 10.35 8.92 -24.40
C SER A 505 9.94 10.13 -23.55
N HIS A 506 10.88 11.03 -23.23
CA HIS A 506 10.59 12.28 -22.53
C HIS A 506 10.37 13.43 -23.52
N ALA A 507 9.64 14.46 -23.07
CA ALA A 507 9.58 15.70 -23.84
C ALA A 507 11.01 16.24 -24.09
N HIS A 508 11.39 16.43 -25.34
CA HIS A 508 12.71 16.87 -25.75
C HIS A 508 12.60 17.95 -26.83
N ASP A 509 13.64 18.74 -26.98
CA ASP A 509 13.77 19.84 -27.96
C ASP A 509 12.65 20.89 -27.89
N VAL A 510 12.02 21.02 -26.70
CA VAL A 510 10.99 22.01 -26.39
C VAL A 510 11.18 22.56 -24.97
N GLU A 511 10.82 23.81 -24.76
CA GLU A 511 10.70 24.42 -23.45
C GLU A 511 9.28 24.21 -22.89
N ILE A 512 9.17 23.65 -21.66
CA ILE A 512 7.86 23.43 -21.03
C ILE A 512 7.36 24.77 -20.47
N THR A 513 6.36 25.35 -21.12
CA THR A 513 5.72 26.60 -20.68
C THR A 513 4.59 26.37 -19.68
N ARG A 514 4.01 25.13 -19.65
CA ARG A 514 2.99 24.72 -18.71
C ARG A 514 3.17 23.26 -18.35
N GLU A 515 3.36 22.96 -17.06
CA GLU A 515 3.47 21.58 -16.56
C GLU A 515 2.14 20.83 -16.69
N ALA A 516 2.22 19.56 -17.05
CA ALA A 516 1.07 18.65 -17.00
C ALA A 516 0.96 18.05 -15.58
N PRO A 517 -0.26 17.77 -15.07
CA PRO A 517 -0.44 17.26 -13.72
C PRO A 517 0.17 15.86 -13.50
N ASN A 518 0.44 15.12 -14.56
CA ASN A 518 1.01 13.77 -14.56
C ASN A 518 2.42 13.68 -15.14
N TYR A 519 3.03 14.79 -15.52
CA TYR A 519 4.37 14.85 -16.07
C TYR A 519 5.11 16.09 -15.57
N SER A 520 6.26 15.88 -14.94
CA SER A 520 7.23 16.92 -14.61
C SER A 520 8.62 16.42 -14.98
N ARG A 521 9.42 17.26 -15.62
CA ARG A 521 10.83 16.99 -15.88
C ARG A 521 11.62 17.46 -14.63
N LYS A 522 12.22 16.51 -13.87
CA LYS A 522 13.16 16.83 -12.80
C LYS A 522 14.56 16.99 -13.36
#